data_5bb3829e79b255b58d5a50a7b1a7c278
#
_entry.id   5bb3829e79b255b58d5a50a7b1a7c278
#
_cell.length_a   1.000
_cell.length_b   1.000
_cell.length_c   1.000
_cell.angle_alpha   90.00
_cell.angle_beta   90.00
_cell.angle_gamma   90.00
#
_symmetry.space_group_name_H-M   'P 1'
#
loop_
_entity.id
_entity.type
_entity.pdbx_description
1 polymer ?
#
loop_
_entity_poly.entity_id
_entity_poly.type
_entity_poly.pdbx_seq_one_letter_code
_entity_poly.pdbx_strand_id
1 'polypeptide(L)'
;MRLPEPDAFDHDAALAACARGDAAALRRLYEREGRYLLGVALRIVRDRATAEDVLHDAFMKIWTRAATFDPGRGAGRGWVYSIVRHGALDALRSGARPVSADED
;
A
#
# COMPACT_ATOMS: atom_id res chain seq x y z
N MET A 1 -33.82 6.86 -0.67
CA MET A 1 -32.66 6.92 0.15
C MET A 1 -31.66 5.86 -0.22
N ARG A 2 -30.38 6.21 -0.15
CA ARG A 2 -29.39 5.32 -0.53
C ARG A 2 -28.78 4.66 0.67
N LEU A 3 -28.64 3.37 0.64
CA LEU A 3 -28.03 2.66 1.75
C LEU A 3 -26.51 2.71 1.63
N PRO A 4 -25.80 2.75 2.75
CA PRO A 4 -24.36 2.71 2.69
C PRO A 4 -23.90 1.38 2.09
N GLU A 5 -22.79 1.40 1.43
CA GLU A 5 -22.21 0.19 0.91
C GLU A 5 -21.79 -0.68 2.06
N PRO A 6 -22.22 -1.92 2.11
CA PRO A 6 -21.86 -2.76 3.25
C PRO A 6 -20.37 -2.99 3.38
N ASP A 7 -19.66 -2.94 2.26
CA ASP A 7 -18.24 -3.16 2.30
C ASP A 7 -17.46 -1.87 2.12
N ALA A 8 -18.12 -0.75 2.30
CA ALA A 8 -17.40 0.52 2.26
C ALA A 8 -16.37 0.56 3.39
N PHE A 9 -15.19 0.95 3.05
CA PHE A 9 -14.09 0.97 3.99
C PHE A 9 -13.55 2.39 4.09
N ASP A 10 -13.37 2.85 5.30
CA ASP A 10 -12.90 4.22 5.52
C ASP A 10 -11.39 4.23 5.59
N HIS A 11 -10.76 4.45 4.47
CA HIS A 11 -9.30 4.46 4.39
C HIS A 11 -8.70 5.57 5.23
N ASP A 12 -9.33 6.73 5.23
CA ASP A 12 -8.81 7.85 6.00
C ASP A 12 -8.82 7.54 7.50
N ALA A 13 -9.88 6.92 7.98
CA ALA A 13 -9.95 6.56 9.38
C ALA A 13 -8.92 5.48 9.72
N ALA A 14 -8.69 4.55 8.79
CA ALA A 14 -7.69 3.51 9.03
C ALA A 14 -6.29 4.12 9.11
N LEU A 15 -5.99 5.09 8.27
CA LEU A 15 -4.70 5.75 8.30
C LEU A 15 -4.53 6.57 9.57
N ALA A 16 -5.58 7.23 10.00
CA ALA A 16 -5.51 7.97 11.26
C ALA A 16 -5.24 7.03 12.43
N ALA A 17 -5.86 5.85 12.42
CA ALA A 17 -5.62 4.87 13.47
C ALA A 17 -4.19 4.33 13.40
N CYS A 18 -3.66 4.09 12.21
CA CYS A 18 -2.27 3.68 12.05
C CYS A 18 -1.33 4.73 12.63
N ALA A 19 -1.64 5.99 12.40
CA ALA A 19 -0.81 7.08 12.92
C ALA A 19 -0.79 7.10 14.45
N ARG A 20 -1.83 6.56 15.07
CA ARG A 20 -1.87 6.45 16.52
C ARG A 20 -1.26 5.17 17.05
N GLY A 21 -0.72 4.34 16.17
CA GLY A 21 -0.10 3.10 16.58
C GLY A 21 -1.03 1.90 16.64
N ASP A 22 -2.17 1.98 16.00
CA ASP A 22 -3.15 0.88 16.03
C ASP A 22 -2.80 -0.14 14.94
N ALA A 23 -2.08 -1.18 15.31
CA ALA A 23 -1.65 -2.19 14.35
C ALA A 23 -2.82 -2.97 13.76
N ALA A 24 -3.93 -3.07 14.48
CA ALA A 24 -5.09 -3.75 13.93
C ALA A 24 -5.67 -2.98 12.75
N ALA A 25 -5.53 -1.65 12.75
CA ALA A 25 -5.98 -0.86 11.62
C ALA A 25 -5.15 -1.17 10.38
N LEU A 26 -3.85 -1.35 10.53
CA LEU A 26 -3.01 -1.72 9.41
C LEU A 26 -3.39 -3.09 8.88
N ARG A 27 -3.66 -4.02 9.77
CA ARG A 27 -4.08 -5.36 9.36
C ARG A 27 -5.39 -5.30 8.58
N ARG A 28 -6.36 -4.52 9.05
CA ARG A 28 -7.63 -4.38 8.34
C ARG A 28 -7.43 -3.78 6.96
N LEU A 29 -6.55 -2.80 6.85
CA LEU A 29 -6.24 -2.20 5.57
C LEU A 29 -5.63 -3.23 4.63
N TYR A 30 -4.71 -4.04 5.14
CA TYR A 30 -4.08 -5.06 4.34
C TYR A 30 -5.10 -6.11 3.88
N GLU A 31 -5.95 -6.54 4.79
CA GLU A 31 -6.97 -7.53 4.46
C GLU A 31 -7.93 -7.01 3.42
N ARG A 32 -8.22 -5.71 3.49
CA ARG A 32 -9.19 -5.13 2.58
C ARG A 32 -8.60 -4.86 1.21
N GLU A 33 -7.39 -4.33 1.17
CA GLU A 33 -6.82 -3.86 -0.08
C GLU A 33 -5.63 -4.65 -0.60
N GLY A 34 -5.11 -5.57 0.19
CA GLY A 34 -3.86 -6.23 -0.18
C GLY A 34 -3.90 -6.92 -1.52
N ARG A 35 -4.98 -7.63 -1.80
CA ARG A 35 -5.09 -8.36 -3.06
C ARG A 35 -5.13 -7.42 -4.25
N TYR A 36 -5.89 -6.36 -4.13
CA TYR A 36 -5.97 -5.38 -5.20
C TYR A 36 -4.60 -4.71 -5.42
N LEU A 37 -3.96 -4.33 -4.32
CA LEU A 37 -2.68 -3.64 -4.43
C LEU A 37 -1.57 -4.56 -4.94
N LEU A 38 -1.64 -5.84 -4.58
CA LEU A 38 -0.71 -6.81 -5.15
C LEU A 38 -0.88 -6.87 -6.67
N GLY A 39 -2.12 -6.83 -7.13
CA GLY A 39 -2.40 -6.81 -8.56
C GLY A 39 -1.81 -5.59 -9.24
N VAL A 40 -1.88 -4.43 -8.58
CA VAL A 40 -1.30 -3.21 -9.11
C VAL A 40 0.21 -3.39 -9.27
N ALA A 41 0.88 -3.87 -8.22
CA ALA A 41 2.32 -4.07 -8.27
C ALA A 41 2.70 -5.10 -9.32
N LEU A 42 1.94 -6.18 -9.40
CA LEU A 42 2.25 -7.26 -10.34
C LEU A 42 2.15 -6.80 -11.78
N ARG A 43 1.19 -5.94 -12.09
CA ARG A 43 1.08 -5.42 -13.44
C ARG A 43 2.28 -4.60 -13.83
N ILE A 44 2.90 -3.95 -12.87
CA ILE A 44 4.04 -3.10 -13.13
C ILE A 44 5.33 -3.91 -13.20
N VAL A 45 5.60 -4.74 -12.19
CA VAL A 45 6.88 -5.43 -12.14
C VAL A 45 6.88 -6.79 -12.82
N ARG A 46 5.70 -7.39 -13.01
CA ARG A 46 5.54 -8.62 -13.78
C ARG A 46 6.30 -9.81 -13.22
N ASP A 47 6.51 -9.82 -11.93
CA ASP A 47 7.16 -10.90 -11.23
C ASP A 47 6.54 -11.00 -9.85
N ARG A 48 6.01 -12.16 -9.51
CA ARG A 48 5.22 -12.33 -8.29
C ARG A 48 6.03 -12.05 -7.05
N ALA A 49 7.24 -12.58 -6.99
CA ALA A 49 8.06 -12.39 -5.80
C ALA A 49 8.41 -10.92 -5.62
N THR A 50 8.75 -10.24 -6.70
CA THR A 50 9.05 -8.81 -6.63
C THR A 50 7.82 -8.02 -6.23
N ALA A 51 6.65 -8.38 -6.77
CA ALA A 51 5.42 -7.67 -6.42
C ALA A 51 5.09 -7.84 -4.95
N GLU A 52 5.31 -9.02 -4.40
CA GLU A 52 5.06 -9.26 -2.99
C GLU A 52 6.01 -8.45 -2.12
N ASP A 53 7.27 -8.34 -2.51
CA ASP A 53 8.21 -7.51 -1.79
C ASP A 53 7.82 -6.05 -1.84
N VAL A 54 7.38 -5.58 -3.00
CA VAL A 54 6.91 -4.21 -3.14
C VAL A 54 5.73 -3.95 -2.22
N LEU A 55 4.79 -4.88 -2.17
CA LEU A 55 3.61 -4.70 -1.32
C LEU A 55 4.00 -4.66 0.15
N HIS A 56 4.89 -5.55 0.55
CA HIS A 56 5.33 -5.58 1.94
C HIS A 56 6.02 -4.27 2.32
N ASP A 57 6.94 -3.81 1.48
CA ASP A 57 7.62 -2.54 1.74
C ASP A 57 6.65 -1.37 1.75
N ALA A 58 5.65 -1.41 0.87
CA ALA A 58 4.65 -0.35 0.83
C ALA A 58 3.87 -0.29 2.14
N PHE A 59 3.49 -1.43 2.70
CA PHE A 59 2.74 -1.41 3.96
C PHE A 59 3.60 -0.97 5.12
N MET A 60 4.90 -1.25 5.09
CA MET A 60 5.79 -0.69 6.09
C MET A 60 5.86 0.83 5.97
N LYS A 61 5.89 1.36 4.76
CA LYS A 61 5.86 2.79 4.57
C LYS A 61 4.54 3.42 4.99
N ILE A 62 3.45 2.74 4.70
CA ILE A 62 2.13 3.22 5.14
C ILE A 62 2.14 3.36 6.66
N TRP A 63 2.64 2.35 7.34
CA TRP A 63 2.69 2.37 8.79
C TRP A 63 3.55 3.52 9.31
N THR A 64 4.75 3.68 8.76
CA THR A 64 5.67 4.67 9.28
C THR A 64 5.32 6.09 8.86
N ARG A 65 4.56 6.24 7.78
CA ARG A 65 4.23 7.57 7.26
C ARG A 65 2.77 7.95 7.44
N ALA A 66 1.99 7.12 8.12
CA ALA A 66 0.56 7.40 8.26
C ALA A 66 0.29 8.77 8.87
N ALA A 67 1.17 9.23 9.77
CA ALA A 67 0.98 10.53 10.40
C ALA A 67 1.16 11.68 9.41
N THR A 68 1.78 11.44 8.28
CA THR A 68 1.95 12.49 7.27
C THR A 68 0.80 12.55 6.29
N PHE A 69 -0.11 11.60 6.34
CA PHE A 69 -1.25 11.64 5.46
C PHE A 69 -2.16 12.81 5.83
N ASP A 70 -2.54 13.58 4.84
CA ASP A 70 -3.37 14.75 5.05
C ASP A 70 -4.66 14.59 4.26
N PRO A 71 -5.78 14.31 4.93
CA PRO A 71 -7.05 14.10 4.21
C PRO A 71 -7.50 15.34 3.45
N GLY A 72 -6.99 16.51 3.80
CA GLY A 72 -7.31 17.72 3.06
C GLY A 72 -6.66 17.78 1.70
N ARG A 73 -5.69 16.91 1.43
CA ARG A 73 -4.99 16.91 0.15
C ARG A 73 -5.38 15.75 -0.73
N GLY A 74 -6.31 14.93 -0.32
CA GLY A 74 -6.78 13.83 -1.14
C GLY A 74 -7.26 12.68 -0.29
N ALA A 75 -7.75 11.66 -0.95
CA ALA A 75 -8.32 10.52 -0.27
C ALA A 75 -7.25 9.53 0.17
N GLY A 76 -7.49 8.87 1.29
CA GLY A 76 -6.55 7.89 1.81
C GLY A 76 -6.33 6.73 0.86
N ARG A 77 -7.37 6.32 0.15
CA ARG A 77 -7.22 5.24 -0.80
C ARG A 77 -6.19 5.56 -1.88
N GLY A 78 -6.25 6.78 -2.40
CA GLY A 78 -5.29 7.22 -3.41
C GLY A 78 -3.88 7.34 -2.86
N TRP A 79 -3.77 7.75 -1.60
CA TRP A 79 -2.48 7.86 -0.95
C TRP A 79 -1.81 6.49 -0.82
N VAL A 80 -2.57 5.50 -0.37
CA VAL A 80 -2.08 4.13 -0.25
C VAL A 80 -1.69 3.59 -1.63
N TYR A 81 -2.55 3.80 -2.62
CA TYR A 81 -2.29 3.36 -3.97
C TYR A 81 -0.98 3.97 -4.50
N SER A 82 -0.76 5.24 -4.24
CA SER A 82 0.46 5.92 -4.69
C SER A 82 1.71 5.31 -4.09
N ILE A 83 1.67 4.95 -2.83
CA ILE A 83 2.83 4.34 -2.20
C ILE A 83 3.18 3.02 -2.89
N VAL A 84 2.18 2.20 -3.15
CA VAL A 84 2.42 0.92 -3.82
C VAL A 84 2.92 1.14 -5.24
N ARG A 85 2.27 2.05 -5.96
CA ARG A 85 2.65 2.31 -7.34
C ARG A 85 4.07 2.83 -7.44
N HIS A 86 4.43 3.78 -6.58
CA HIS A 86 5.78 4.33 -6.58
C HIS A 86 6.81 3.26 -6.25
N GLY A 87 6.49 2.38 -5.29
CA GLY A 87 7.39 1.29 -4.95
C GLY A 87 7.60 0.33 -6.12
N ALA A 88 6.52 0.03 -6.84
CA ALA A 88 6.63 -0.86 -7.98
C ALA A 88 7.43 -0.23 -9.11
N LEU A 89 7.21 1.06 -9.36
CA LEU A 89 7.97 1.74 -10.40
C LEU A 89 9.45 1.84 -10.03
N ASP A 90 9.74 2.05 -8.75
CA ASP A 90 11.12 2.08 -8.31
C ASP A 90 11.79 0.71 -8.51
N ALA A 91 11.08 -0.35 -8.17
CA ALA A 91 11.61 -1.69 -8.35
C ALA A 91 11.88 -1.99 -9.82
N LEU A 92 10.96 -1.56 -10.67
CA LEU A 92 11.12 -1.75 -12.10
C LEU A 92 12.31 -0.98 -12.63
N ARG A 93 12.46 0.27 -12.16
CA ARG A 93 13.52 1.13 -12.62
C ARG A 93 14.90 0.62 -12.21
N SER A 94 14.98 -0.01 -11.05
CA SER A 94 16.25 -0.53 -10.58
C SER A 94 16.55 -1.90 -11.17
N GLY A 95 15.77 -2.38 -12.09
CA GLY A 95 15.97 -3.67 -12.71
C GLY A 95 15.20 -4.77 -12.07
N ALA A 96 14.70 -4.55 -10.88
CA ALA A 96 13.83 -5.49 -10.19
C ALA A 96 14.37 -6.90 -10.14
N ARG A 97 15.66 -7.05 -10.25
CA ARG A 97 16.19 -8.37 -10.20
C ARG A 97 16.43 -8.77 -8.79
N PRO A 98 15.91 -9.86 -8.37
CA PRO A 98 16.01 -10.24 -6.98
C PRO A 98 17.42 -10.44 -6.53
N VAL A 99 18.27 -10.89 -7.42
CA VAL A 99 19.59 -11.12 -6.97
C VAL A 99 20.44 -9.97 -7.01
N SER A 100 20.01 -8.94 -7.66
CA SER A 100 20.89 -7.81 -7.80
C SER A 100 21.25 -7.24 -6.50
N ALA A 101 20.41 -7.43 -5.57
CA ALA A 101 20.71 -6.83 -4.33
C ALA A 101 21.76 -7.54 -3.61
N ASP A 102 21.87 -8.80 -3.83
CA ASP A 102 22.75 -9.44 -3.03
C ASP A 102 23.95 -9.79 -3.68
N GLU A 103 24.05 -9.71 -4.85
CA GLU A 103 25.21 -9.98 -5.34
C GLU A 103 25.99 -8.99 -5.22
N ASP A 104 25.90 -8.42 -4.94
CA ASP A 104 26.69 -7.52 -4.73
C ASP A 104 27.23 -7.46 -4.10
#